data_ca86310250498459a432bf5d7d6d68d6
#
_entry.id   ca86310250498459a432bf5d7d6d68d6
#
_cell.length_a   1.000
_cell.length_b   1.000
_cell.length_c   1.000
_cell.angle_alpha   90.00
_cell.angle_beta   90.00
_cell.angle_gamma   90.00
#
_symmetry.space_group_name_H-M   'P 1'
#
loop_
_entity.id
_entity.type
_entity.pdbx_description
1 polymer ?
#
loop_
_entity_poly.entity_id
_entity_poly.type
_entity_poly.pdbx_seq_one_letter_code
_entity_poly.pdbx_strand_id
1 'polypeptide(L)'
;MSDRKVAFLYSPEIEGLSYPPDCPFKTQRASLTRQRLKSFGLLGGEGRIEVAPRKASLAELKKFHTARYLQELQRVAGGDLTVEGFHMGLGGLDTPVFKDMFECGAWACGAGLVAADLLLESRVDIAFNLLGGFHHAMAEHAAGFCYLNDVVLACMKLAGAGKRVLYLDVDAHHGDGVQSAFYQRKDVMTVSLHETGRTLFPWGGFENETGEGPGRGYNVNVPLPPETYDEAFLTAFDSVAVPLVEFFRPDVMVLELGMDMLAGDPLTHLRMTNNVVVEVIERLLRFNHPMLVAGGGGYHVENTVRGWALAWRTCCGGDEECDFGLGMGGVMLASTEWAGGLRDRTLAVTTEQRRAVEPELQATINMITNNIFRPLGIQAGSGQGVTTPGRFC
;
A
#
# COMPACT_ATOMS: atom_id res chain seq x y z
N MET A 1 -6.05 5.05 25.47
CA MET A 1 -6.74 4.99 24.15
C MET A 1 -6.27 6.19 23.33
N SER A 2 -6.00 6.01 22.05
CA SER A 2 -5.60 7.12 21.19
C SER A 2 -6.84 7.97 20.87
N ASP A 3 -6.76 9.30 21.00
CA ASP A 3 -7.84 10.24 20.61
C ASP A 3 -7.95 10.41 19.08
N ARG A 4 -7.29 9.51 18.29
CA ARG A 4 -7.29 9.59 16.82
C ARG A 4 -8.65 9.27 16.23
N LYS A 5 -9.03 10.10 15.27
CA LYS A 5 -10.22 9.87 14.45
C LYS A 5 -9.84 9.11 13.19
N VAL A 6 -10.42 7.94 12.99
CA VAL A 6 -10.10 7.05 11.86
C VAL A 6 -11.37 6.81 11.03
N ALA A 7 -11.29 7.00 9.71
CA ALA A 7 -12.38 6.76 8.78
C ALA A 7 -12.14 5.51 7.94
N PHE A 8 -13.17 4.67 7.79
CA PHE A 8 -13.21 3.57 6.85
C PHE A 8 -14.10 3.94 5.66
N LEU A 9 -13.52 4.00 4.46
CA LEU A 9 -14.24 4.33 3.23
C LEU A 9 -14.93 3.06 2.71
N TYR A 10 -16.26 3.08 2.66
CA TYR A 10 -17.04 1.93 2.22
C TYR A 10 -18.40 2.34 1.66
N SER A 11 -18.81 1.68 0.60
CA SER A 11 -20.15 1.78 0.03
C SER A 11 -20.66 0.41 -0.44
N PRO A 12 -21.94 0.07 -0.20
CA PRO A 12 -22.54 -1.19 -0.69
C PRO A 12 -22.52 -1.32 -2.22
N GLU A 13 -22.53 -0.22 -2.95
CA GLU A 13 -22.48 -0.21 -4.42
C GLU A 13 -21.23 -0.88 -4.98
N ILE A 14 -20.17 -0.96 -4.17
CA ILE A 14 -18.89 -1.56 -4.56
C ILE A 14 -18.91 -3.08 -4.40
N GLU A 15 -19.74 -3.63 -3.53
CA GLU A 15 -19.81 -5.09 -3.32
C GLU A 15 -20.23 -5.87 -4.56
N GLY A 16 -21.02 -5.24 -5.44
CA GLY A 16 -21.43 -5.82 -6.72
C GLY A 16 -20.39 -5.77 -7.84
N LEU A 17 -19.31 -5.02 -7.64
CA LEU A 17 -18.25 -4.86 -8.62
C LEU A 17 -17.17 -5.93 -8.40
N SER A 18 -16.93 -6.77 -9.38
CA SER A 18 -15.96 -7.86 -9.25
C SER A 18 -15.13 -8.04 -10.52
N TYR A 19 -13.87 -8.36 -10.31
CA TYR A 19 -13.00 -8.87 -11.38
C TYR A 19 -13.44 -10.27 -11.81
N PRO A 20 -13.05 -10.74 -13.01
CA PRO A 20 -13.34 -12.08 -13.46
C PRO A 20 -12.97 -13.14 -12.41
N PRO A 21 -13.73 -14.25 -12.30
CA PRO A 21 -13.50 -15.26 -11.26
C PRO A 21 -12.11 -15.90 -11.29
N ASP A 22 -11.49 -15.98 -12.45
CA ASP A 22 -10.13 -16.52 -12.69
C ASP A 22 -9.03 -15.49 -12.46
N CYS A 23 -9.37 -14.18 -12.36
CA CYS A 23 -8.39 -13.15 -12.02
C CYS A 23 -7.92 -13.31 -10.56
N PRO A 24 -6.61 -13.29 -10.27
CA PRO A 24 -6.10 -13.37 -8.90
C PRO A 24 -6.58 -12.21 -8.01
N PHE A 25 -6.72 -11.02 -8.58
CA PHE A 25 -7.18 -9.85 -7.83
C PHE A 25 -8.67 -9.96 -7.46
N LYS A 26 -8.96 -9.86 -6.15
CA LYS A 26 -10.31 -10.01 -5.60
C LYS A 26 -10.78 -8.73 -4.91
N THR A 27 -11.70 -7.99 -5.51
CA THR A 27 -12.27 -6.75 -4.96
C THR A 27 -12.99 -6.96 -3.61
N GLN A 28 -13.54 -8.15 -3.38
CA GLN A 28 -14.26 -8.50 -2.14
C GLN A 28 -13.42 -8.40 -0.87
N ARG A 29 -12.06 -8.30 -0.96
CA ARG A 29 -11.16 -8.20 0.19
C ARG A 29 -11.53 -7.03 1.11
N ALA A 30 -11.89 -5.86 0.56
CA ALA A 30 -12.30 -4.69 1.34
C ALA A 30 -13.59 -4.93 2.12
N SER A 31 -14.62 -5.54 1.51
CA SER A 31 -15.89 -5.87 2.18
C SER A 31 -15.72 -6.97 3.23
N LEU A 32 -14.89 -7.99 2.95
CA LEU A 32 -14.56 -9.04 3.92
C LEU A 32 -13.79 -8.47 5.13
N THR A 33 -12.86 -7.54 4.89
CA THR A 33 -12.17 -6.81 5.99
C THR A 33 -13.17 -6.06 6.84
N ARG A 34 -14.09 -5.31 6.22
CA ARG A 34 -15.15 -4.61 6.95
C ARG A 34 -16.01 -5.57 7.78
N GLN A 35 -16.41 -6.70 7.21
CA GLN A 35 -17.17 -7.74 7.93
C GLN A 35 -16.38 -8.28 9.13
N ARG A 36 -15.08 -8.54 8.96
CA ARG A 36 -14.16 -8.96 10.02
C ARG A 36 -14.07 -7.91 11.12
N LEU A 37 -13.90 -6.65 10.77
CA LEU A 37 -13.85 -5.55 11.73
C LEU A 37 -15.15 -5.43 12.53
N LYS A 38 -16.31 -5.59 11.87
CA LYS A 38 -17.61 -5.60 12.56
C LYS A 38 -17.76 -6.77 13.51
N SER A 39 -17.38 -7.98 13.09
CA SER A 39 -17.49 -9.18 13.94
C SER A 39 -16.63 -9.10 15.21
N PHE A 40 -15.55 -8.32 15.16
CA PHE A 40 -14.66 -8.08 16.30
C PHE A 40 -14.97 -6.79 17.06
N GLY A 41 -16.04 -6.07 16.71
CA GLY A 41 -16.39 -4.80 17.37
C GLY A 41 -15.36 -3.68 17.17
N LEU A 42 -14.54 -3.80 16.11
CA LEU A 42 -13.45 -2.86 15.80
C LEU A 42 -13.92 -1.69 14.93
N LEU A 43 -15.10 -1.79 14.33
CA LEU A 43 -15.70 -0.75 13.50
C LEU A 43 -16.84 -0.08 14.24
N GLY A 44 -16.87 1.26 14.22
CA GLY A 44 -17.79 2.07 15.01
C GLY A 44 -17.26 2.38 16.41
N GLY A 45 -18.01 3.18 17.16
CA GLY A 45 -17.59 3.74 18.46
C GLY A 45 -16.89 5.09 18.33
N GLU A 46 -16.41 5.61 19.45
CA GLU A 46 -15.77 6.92 19.49
C GLU A 46 -14.50 6.96 18.62
N GLY A 47 -14.39 8.00 17.79
CA GLY A 47 -13.26 8.20 16.89
C GLY A 47 -13.20 7.26 15.67
N ARG A 48 -14.14 6.33 15.48
CA ARG A 48 -14.15 5.36 14.39
C ARG A 48 -15.40 5.52 13.54
N ILE A 49 -15.26 6.03 12.32
CA ILE A 49 -16.41 6.34 11.46
C ILE A 49 -16.34 5.57 10.15
N GLU A 50 -17.48 5.18 9.64
CA GLU A 50 -17.63 4.74 8.26
C GLU A 50 -18.06 5.94 7.41
N VAL A 51 -17.42 6.15 6.26
CA VAL A 51 -17.73 7.23 5.33
C VAL A 51 -18.01 6.64 3.96
N ALA A 52 -19.17 6.96 3.39
CA ALA A 52 -19.52 6.55 2.04
C ALA A 52 -18.68 7.35 1.02
N PRO A 53 -17.88 6.68 0.17
CA PRO A 53 -17.24 7.32 -0.95
C PRO A 53 -18.26 7.63 -2.05
N ARG A 54 -17.81 8.37 -3.07
CA ARG A 54 -18.52 8.57 -4.32
C ARG A 54 -17.64 8.14 -5.50
N LYS A 55 -18.22 7.94 -6.65
CA LYS A 55 -17.44 7.77 -7.87
C LYS A 55 -16.65 9.04 -8.22
N ALA A 56 -15.44 8.86 -8.72
CA ALA A 56 -14.71 9.96 -9.34
C ALA A 56 -15.38 10.39 -10.66
N SER A 57 -15.48 11.69 -10.87
CA SER A 57 -15.96 12.25 -12.13
C SER A 57 -14.88 12.14 -13.23
N LEU A 58 -15.28 12.16 -14.50
CA LEU A 58 -14.33 12.22 -15.61
C LEU A 58 -13.39 13.44 -15.54
N ALA A 59 -13.86 14.55 -14.99
CA ALA A 59 -13.04 15.75 -14.80
C ALA A 59 -11.92 15.52 -13.75
N GLU A 60 -12.21 14.75 -12.70
CA GLU A 60 -11.22 14.36 -11.71
C GLU A 60 -10.24 13.33 -12.27
N LEU A 61 -10.72 12.32 -12.97
CA LEU A 61 -9.86 11.30 -13.59
C LEU A 61 -8.90 11.92 -14.61
N LYS A 62 -9.33 12.93 -15.38
CA LYS A 62 -8.51 13.67 -16.35
C LYS A 62 -7.39 14.51 -15.71
N LYS A 63 -7.32 14.62 -14.40
CA LYS A 63 -6.17 15.26 -13.75
C LYS A 63 -4.88 14.45 -13.87
N PHE A 64 -5.00 13.15 -14.07
CA PHE A 64 -3.87 12.25 -14.30
C PHE A 64 -4.01 11.50 -15.64
N HIS A 65 -5.13 10.82 -15.86
CA HIS A 65 -5.33 10.03 -17.05
C HIS A 65 -5.69 10.89 -18.26
N THR A 66 -5.15 10.56 -19.42
CA THR A 66 -5.47 11.29 -20.65
C THR A 66 -6.91 11.04 -21.10
N ALA A 67 -7.49 12.02 -21.77
CA ALA A 67 -8.85 11.89 -22.30
C ALA A 67 -8.98 10.71 -23.27
N ARG A 68 -7.92 10.46 -24.07
CA ARG A 68 -7.84 9.36 -25.04
C ARG A 68 -7.90 8.00 -24.33
N TYR A 69 -7.08 7.81 -23.28
CA TYR A 69 -7.08 6.58 -22.48
C TYR A 69 -8.45 6.32 -21.82
N LEU A 70 -9.03 7.34 -21.18
CA LEU A 70 -10.33 7.22 -20.52
C LEU A 70 -11.46 6.86 -21.50
N GLN A 71 -11.44 7.43 -22.71
CA GLN A 71 -12.35 7.09 -23.77
C GLN A 71 -12.21 5.62 -24.20
N GLU A 72 -10.96 5.18 -24.40
CA GLU A 72 -10.69 3.82 -24.83
C GLU A 72 -11.02 2.79 -23.73
N LEU A 73 -10.70 3.11 -22.47
CA LEU A 73 -11.07 2.27 -21.32
C LEU A 73 -12.59 2.07 -21.22
N GLN A 74 -13.38 3.14 -21.40
CA GLN A 74 -14.85 3.05 -21.40
C GLN A 74 -15.38 2.24 -22.59
N ARG A 75 -14.77 2.39 -23.77
CA ARG A 75 -15.10 1.64 -24.97
C ARG A 75 -14.87 0.14 -24.79
N VAL A 76 -13.68 -0.20 -24.28
CA VAL A 76 -13.28 -1.59 -24.01
C VAL A 76 -14.16 -2.21 -22.90
N ALA A 77 -14.50 -1.46 -21.86
CA ALA A 77 -15.45 -1.89 -20.83
C ALA A 77 -16.85 -2.19 -21.42
N GLY A 78 -17.22 -1.52 -22.52
CA GLY A 78 -18.43 -1.82 -23.29
C GLY A 78 -18.34 -3.07 -24.16
N GLY A 79 -17.20 -3.78 -24.18
CA GLY A 79 -16.97 -5.02 -24.93
C GLY A 79 -16.30 -4.84 -26.31
N ASP A 80 -15.88 -3.63 -26.66
CA ASP A 80 -15.20 -3.33 -27.93
C ASP A 80 -13.70 -3.16 -27.73
N LEU A 81 -12.98 -4.28 -27.63
CA LEU A 81 -11.51 -4.29 -27.53
C LEU A 81 -10.89 -3.96 -28.89
N THR A 82 -10.16 -2.86 -28.90
CA THR A 82 -9.47 -2.36 -30.11
C THR A 82 -7.97 -2.65 -30.06
N VAL A 83 -7.29 -2.51 -31.20
CA VAL A 83 -5.83 -2.55 -31.27
C VAL A 83 -5.21 -1.43 -30.41
N GLU A 84 -5.84 -0.26 -30.38
CA GLU A 84 -5.42 0.86 -29.54
C GLU A 84 -5.55 0.52 -28.05
N GLY A 85 -6.69 -0.03 -27.62
CA GLY A 85 -6.89 -0.48 -26.25
C GLY A 85 -5.86 -1.53 -25.83
N PHE A 86 -5.52 -2.45 -26.72
CA PHE A 86 -4.48 -3.44 -26.48
C PHE A 86 -3.08 -2.77 -26.28
N HIS A 87 -2.73 -1.77 -27.08
CA HIS A 87 -1.50 -0.99 -26.90
C HIS A 87 -1.50 -0.15 -25.61
N MET A 88 -2.69 0.17 -25.09
CA MET A 88 -2.87 0.81 -23.79
C MET A 88 -2.92 -0.18 -22.61
N GLY A 89 -2.52 -1.44 -22.82
CA GLY A 89 -2.47 -2.47 -21.80
C GLY A 89 -3.82 -3.10 -21.45
N LEU A 90 -4.89 -2.88 -22.25
CA LEU A 90 -6.20 -3.45 -21.98
C LEU A 90 -6.34 -4.83 -22.66
N GLY A 91 -6.82 -5.85 -21.93
CA GLY A 91 -7.03 -7.19 -22.48
C GLY A 91 -5.81 -8.11 -22.34
N GLY A 92 -4.80 -7.73 -21.53
CA GLY A 92 -3.71 -8.60 -21.10
C GLY A 92 -4.15 -9.62 -20.05
N LEU A 93 -3.24 -10.52 -19.68
CA LEU A 93 -3.48 -11.50 -18.62
C LEU A 93 -3.67 -10.84 -17.24
N ASP A 94 -2.94 -9.77 -17.00
CA ASP A 94 -3.00 -8.97 -15.78
C ASP A 94 -4.00 -7.80 -15.86
N THR A 95 -4.59 -7.56 -17.03
CA THR A 95 -5.55 -6.50 -17.28
C THR A 95 -6.74 -7.01 -18.11
N PRO A 96 -7.46 -8.05 -17.63
CA PRO A 96 -8.55 -8.66 -18.37
C PRO A 96 -9.68 -7.65 -18.67
N VAL A 97 -10.36 -7.84 -19.81
CA VAL A 97 -11.54 -7.04 -20.15
C VAL A 97 -12.76 -7.60 -19.43
N PHE A 98 -13.46 -6.74 -18.71
CA PHE A 98 -14.75 -7.05 -18.09
C PHE A 98 -15.62 -5.78 -17.97
N LYS A 99 -16.91 -5.98 -17.88
CA LYS A 99 -17.90 -4.90 -17.93
C LYS A 99 -17.65 -3.79 -16.91
N ASP A 100 -17.30 -4.16 -15.67
CA ASP A 100 -17.23 -3.22 -14.55
C ASP A 100 -15.81 -2.66 -14.31
N MET A 101 -14.85 -2.90 -15.22
CA MET A 101 -13.44 -2.52 -15.00
C MET A 101 -13.27 -0.99 -14.85
N PHE A 102 -14.00 -0.17 -15.61
CA PHE A 102 -14.00 1.28 -15.45
C PHE A 102 -14.63 1.69 -14.12
N GLU A 103 -15.75 1.07 -13.75
CA GLU A 103 -16.49 1.37 -12.53
C GLU A 103 -15.66 1.05 -11.27
N CYS A 104 -14.99 -0.11 -11.23
CA CYS A 104 -14.09 -0.48 -10.14
C CYS A 104 -13.05 0.60 -9.89
N GLY A 105 -12.34 1.01 -10.95
CA GLY A 105 -11.34 2.08 -10.85
C GLY A 105 -11.94 3.44 -10.46
N ALA A 106 -13.10 3.80 -11.03
CA ALA A 106 -13.74 5.08 -10.74
C ALA A 106 -14.23 5.20 -9.28
N TRP A 107 -14.71 4.09 -8.70
CA TRP A 107 -15.07 4.05 -7.27
C TRP A 107 -13.84 4.13 -6.37
N ALA A 108 -12.77 3.40 -6.69
CA ALA A 108 -11.51 3.45 -5.94
C ALA A 108 -10.90 4.86 -5.96
N CYS A 109 -10.85 5.49 -7.14
CA CYS A 109 -10.39 6.89 -7.29
C CYS A 109 -11.26 7.85 -6.49
N GLY A 110 -12.59 7.70 -6.55
CA GLY A 110 -13.50 8.54 -5.78
C GLY A 110 -13.35 8.38 -4.28
N ALA A 111 -13.10 7.15 -3.79
CA ALA A 111 -12.81 6.88 -2.39
C ALA A 111 -11.49 7.54 -1.95
N GLY A 112 -10.42 7.42 -2.74
CA GLY A 112 -9.14 8.10 -2.48
C GLY A 112 -9.29 9.63 -2.42
N LEU A 113 -10.09 10.21 -3.33
CA LEU A 113 -10.37 11.65 -3.33
C LEU A 113 -11.18 12.10 -2.11
N VAL A 114 -12.17 11.30 -1.67
CA VAL A 114 -12.93 11.58 -0.43
C VAL A 114 -12.03 11.43 0.81
N ALA A 115 -11.16 10.42 0.85
CA ALA A 115 -10.17 10.27 1.91
C ALA A 115 -9.25 11.50 2.01
N ALA A 116 -8.74 11.98 0.87
CA ALA A 116 -7.94 13.20 0.81
C ALA A 116 -8.70 14.44 1.32
N ASP A 117 -10.00 14.59 0.99
CA ASP A 117 -10.83 15.68 1.50
C ASP A 117 -10.96 15.61 3.02
N LEU A 118 -11.24 14.43 3.59
CA LEU A 118 -11.37 14.25 5.04
C LEU A 118 -10.10 14.68 5.79
N LEU A 119 -8.92 14.37 5.23
CA LEU A 119 -7.62 14.75 5.80
C LEU A 119 -7.38 16.28 5.65
N LEU A 120 -7.66 16.85 4.48
CA LEU A 120 -7.50 18.29 4.24
C LEU A 120 -8.39 19.13 5.14
N GLU A 121 -9.60 18.67 5.39
CA GLU A 121 -10.59 19.30 6.28
C GLU A 121 -10.33 19.00 7.76
N SER A 122 -9.29 18.22 8.10
CA SER A 122 -8.96 17.79 9.47
C SER A 122 -10.15 17.12 10.19
N ARG A 123 -10.99 16.44 9.45
CA ARG A 123 -12.16 15.70 10.00
C ARG A 123 -11.73 14.38 10.62
N VAL A 124 -10.66 13.80 10.09
CA VAL A 124 -10.03 12.58 10.59
C VAL A 124 -8.51 12.72 10.54
N ASP A 125 -7.81 11.92 11.34
CA ASP A 125 -6.37 11.82 11.34
C ASP A 125 -5.90 10.75 10.36
N ILE A 126 -6.70 9.70 10.18
CA ILE A 126 -6.38 8.57 9.28
C ILE A 126 -7.62 8.19 8.49
N ALA A 127 -7.45 7.93 7.19
CA ALA A 127 -8.51 7.46 6.30
C ALA A 127 -8.08 6.18 5.58
N PHE A 128 -8.90 5.13 5.65
CA PHE A 128 -8.66 3.84 4.97
C PHE A 128 -9.48 3.75 3.69
N ASN A 129 -8.79 3.61 2.54
CA ASN A 129 -9.37 3.29 1.23
C ASN A 129 -8.88 1.91 0.76
N LEU A 130 -9.43 0.85 1.32
CA LEU A 130 -9.05 -0.53 0.93
C LEU A 130 -9.64 -0.98 -0.41
N LEU A 131 -10.44 -0.14 -1.06
CA LEU A 131 -10.96 -0.36 -2.41
C LEU A 131 -9.92 -0.01 -3.48
N GLY A 132 -8.99 0.86 -3.15
CA GLY A 132 -7.93 1.37 -3.98
C GLY A 132 -6.61 0.66 -3.76
N GLY A 133 -5.54 1.38 -4.13
CA GLY A 133 -4.20 0.86 -4.19
C GLY A 133 -3.85 0.38 -5.60
N PHE A 134 -4.35 1.08 -6.60
CA PHE A 134 -4.10 0.76 -8.02
C PHE A 134 -2.85 1.47 -8.53
N HIS A 135 -1.71 1.18 -7.90
CA HIS A 135 -0.45 1.91 -8.06
C HIS A 135 0.27 1.69 -9.41
N HIS A 136 -0.13 0.65 -10.20
CA HIS A 136 0.50 0.38 -11.50
C HIS A 136 -0.09 1.16 -12.67
N ALA A 137 -1.33 1.66 -12.58
CA ALA A 137 -1.93 2.35 -13.71
C ALA A 137 -1.16 3.64 -14.04
N MET A 138 -0.74 3.75 -15.30
CA MET A 138 -0.09 4.92 -15.88
C MET A 138 -1.13 5.93 -16.39
N ALA A 139 -0.68 7.09 -16.82
CA ALA A 139 -1.57 8.10 -17.40
C ALA A 139 -2.34 7.60 -18.63
N GLU A 140 -1.73 6.70 -19.42
CA GLU A 140 -2.27 6.18 -20.69
C GLU A 140 -2.18 4.65 -20.80
N HIS A 141 -1.91 3.93 -19.73
CA HIS A 141 -1.68 2.49 -19.82
C HIS A 141 -2.15 1.77 -18.54
N ALA A 142 -2.85 0.65 -18.72
CA ALA A 142 -3.25 -0.25 -17.65
C ALA A 142 -2.19 -1.35 -17.45
N ALA A 143 -1.90 -1.72 -16.22
CA ALA A 143 -0.97 -2.80 -15.87
C ALA A 143 -1.28 -3.35 -14.48
N GLY A 144 -0.88 -4.59 -14.19
CA GLY A 144 -0.91 -5.15 -12.83
C GLY A 144 -2.29 -5.05 -12.16
N PHE A 145 -3.35 -5.42 -12.84
CA PHE A 145 -4.75 -5.31 -12.41
C PHE A 145 -5.26 -3.86 -12.23
N CYS A 146 -4.46 -2.84 -12.54
CA CYS A 146 -4.77 -1.43 -12.34
C CYS A 146 -5.20 -0.76 -13.64
N TYR A 147 -6.42 -0.21 -13.68
CA TYR A 147 -6.95 0.54 -14.82
C TYR A 147 -6.96 2.05 -14.59
N LEU A 148 -7.21 2.49 -13.36
CA LEU A 148 -7.18 3.89 -12.94
C LEU A 148 -6.41 4.00 -11.64
N ASN A 149 -5.55 5.02 -11.51
CA ASN A 149 -4.66 5.17 -10.37
C ASN A 149 -5.29 6.11 -9.32
N ASP A 150 -5.90 5.53 -8.31
CA ASP A 150 -6.52 6.26 -7.20
C ASP A 150 -5.49 6.94 -6.30
N VAL A 151 -4.35 6.31 -6.12
CA VAL A 151 -3.25 6.80 -5.27
C VAL A 151 -2.63 8.06 -5.86
N VAL A 152 -2.34 8.07 -7.16
CA VAL A 152 -1.85 9.26 -7.85
C VAL A 152 -2.84 10.41 -7.74
N LEU A 153 -4.13 10.16 -7.96
CA LEU A 153 -5.15 11.20 -7.87
C LEU A 153 -5.28 11.77 -6.46
N ALA A 154 -5.20 10.93 -5.43
CA ALA A 154 -5.20 11.37 -4.03
C ALA A 154 -3.96 12.23 -3.73
N CYS A 155 -2.76 11.77 -4.10
CA CYS A 155 -1.51 12.52 -3.94
C CYS A 155 -1.55 13.87 -4.69
N MET A 156 -2.05 13.89 -5.94
CA MET A 156 -2.20 15.12 -6.71
C MET A 156 -3.17 16.11 -6.06
N LYS A 157 -4.26 15.61 -5.47
CA LYS A 157 -5.23 16.45 -4.75
C LYS A 157 -4.60 17.09 -3.50
N LEU A 158 -3.91 16.30 -2.70
CA LEU A 158 -3.20 16.76 -1.50
C LEU A 158 -2.11 17.78 -1.85
N ALA A 159 -1.27 17.46 -2.83
CA ALA A 159 -0.22 18.36 -3.30
C ALA A 159 -0.78 19.64 -3.96
N GLY A 160 -1.88 19.53 -4.69
CA GLY A 160 -2.61 20.67 -5.25
C GLY A 160 -3.19 21.61 -4.21
N ALA A 161 -3.41 21.14 -2.98
CA ALA A 161 -3.77 21.95 -1.82
C ALA A 161 -2.55 22.52 -1.07
N GLY A 162 -1.35 22.44 -1.68
CA GLY A 162 -0.09 22.97 -1.12
C GLY A 162 0.55 22.08 -0.06
N LYS A 163 0.15 20.80 0.05
CA LYS A 163 0.72 19.85 1.02
C LYS A 163 1.98 19.18 0.43
N ARG A 164 2.96 18.95 1.28
CA ARG A 164 4.07 18.04 1.01
C ARG A 164 3.59 16.62 1.29
N VAL A 165 3.56 15.78 0.26
CA VAL A 165 3.00 14.44 0.33
C VAL A 165 4.13 13.41 0.34
N LEU A 166 4.17 12.55 1.33
CA LEU A 166 4.99 11.34 1.29
C LEU A 166 4.10 10.18 0.85
N TYR A 167 4.37 9.62 -0.33
CA TYR A 167 3.88 8.32 -0.72
C TYR A 167 4.88 7.26 -0.27
N LEU A 168 4.42 6.37 0.60
CA LEU A 168 5.18 5.23 1.10
C LEU A 168 4.46 3.95 0.69
N ASP A 169 5.16 3.11 -0.05
CA ASP A 169 4.66 1.88 -0.63
C ASP A 169 5.36 0.69 0.02
N VAL A 170 4.59 -0.23 0.58
CA VAL A 170 5.06 -1.49 1.16
C VAL A 170 4.38 -2.70 0.52
N ASP A 171 3.75 -2.52 -0.63
CA ASP A 171 3.32 -3.60 -1.51
C ASP A 171 4.53 -4.40 -1.99
N ALA A 172 4.36 -5.69 -2.28
CA ALA A 172 5.46 -6.48 -2.83
C ALA A 172 5.86 -6.06 -4.24
N HIS A 173 4.97 -5.40 -4.97
CA HIS A 173 5.26 -4.89 -6.32
C HIS A 173 5.67 -3.41 -6.26
N HIS A 174 6.56 -3.01 -7.16
CA HIS A 174 6.95 -1.62 -7.30
C HIS A 174 5.78 -0.76 -7.82
N GLY A 175 5.50 0.36 -7.16
CA GLY A 175 4.48 1.33 -7.59
C GLY A 175 4.92 2.19 -8.77
N ASP A 176 5.15 1.58 -9.93
CA ASP A 176 5.71 2.19 -11.13
C ASP A 176 4.82 3.32 -11.71
N GLY A 177 3.49 3.18 -11.64
CA GLY A 177 2.56 4.23 -12.05
C GLY A 177 2.67 5.47 -11.17
N VAL A 178 2.85 5.30 -9.86
CA VAL A 178 3.05 6.40 -8.92
C VAL A 178 4.41 7.04 -9.10
N GLN A 179 5.47 6.23 -9.24
CA GLN A 179 6.81 6.72 -9.58
C GLN A 179 6.77 7.58 -10.83
N SER A 180 6.16 7.10 -11.91
CA SER A 180 6.07 7.82 -13.19
C SER A 180 5.36 9.17 -13.04
N ALA A 181 4.28 9.24 -12.27
CA ALA A 181 3.50 10.45 -12.07
C ALA A 181 4.27 11.56 -11.33
N PHE A 182 5.20 11.19 -10.46
CA PHE A 182 5.91 12.14 -9.59
C PHE A 182 7.41 12.21 -9.83
N TYR A 183 7.95 11.55 -10.85
CA TYR A 183 9.38 11.40 -11.08
C TYR A 183 10.16 12.71 -11.22
N GLN A 184 9.50 13.79 -11.66
CA GLN A 184 10.08 15.13 -11.81
C GLN A 184 9.57 16.14 -10.75
N ARG A 185 8.93 15.64 -9.69
CA ARG A 185 8.30 16.48 -8.66
C ARG A 185 9.01 16.32 -7.32
N LYS A 186 9.09 17.42 -6.55
CA LYS A 186 9.67 17.45 -5.20
C LYS A 186 8.64 17.69 -4.09
N ASP A 187 7.41 18.02 -4.45
CA ASP A 187 6.30 18.21 -3.52
C ASP A 187 5.61 16.89 -3.15
N VAL A 188 5.86 15.84 -3.94
CA VAL A 188 5.51 14.45 -3.62
C VAL A 188 6.80 13.65 -3.62
N MET A 189 7.17 13.09 -2.45
CA MET A 189 8.26 12.12 -2.35
C MET A 189 7.67 10.72 -2.45
N THR A 190 8.25 9.87 -3.31
CA THR A 190 7.85 8.47 -3.45
C THR A 190 8.93 7.57 -2.84
N VAL A 191 8.52 6.66 -1.96
CA VAL A 191 9.39 5.66 -1.33
C VAL A 191 8.71 4.31 -1.45
N SER A 192 9.32 3.34 -2.14
CA SER A 192 8.75 2.02 -2.37
C SER A 192 9.72 0.93 -1.91
N LEU A 193 9.26 0.08 -0.97
CA LEU A 193 9.98 -1.11 -0.51
C LEU A 193 9.27 -2.32 -1.12
N HIS A 194 9.87 -2.94 -2.12
CA HIS A 194 9.22 -3.97 -2.95
C HIS A 194 10.20 -5.08 -3.32
N GLU A 195 9.71 -6.25 -3.69
CA GLU A 195 10.56 -7.31 -4.22
C GLU A 195 11.27 -6.84 -5.49
N THR A 196 12.56 -7.12 -5.60
CA THR A 196 13.39 -6.62 -6.71
C THR A 196 12.80 -6.92 -8.08
N GLY A 197 12.80 -5.93 -8.97
CA GLY A 197 12.38 -6.08 -10.36
C GLY A 197 13.23 -7.08 -11.18
N ARG A 198 14.24 -7.72 -10.59
CA ARG A 198 14.95 -8.85 -11.21
C ARG A 198 14.16 -10.15 -11.12
N THR A 199 13.22 -10.26 -10.18
CA THR A 199 12.44 -11.47 -9.91
C THR A 199 10.95 -11.26 -10.00
N LEU A 200 10.48 -10.01 -9.89
CA LEU A 200 9.05 -9.70 -9.85
C LEU A 200 8.68 -8.56 -10.82
N PHE A 201 7.44 -8.63 -11.37
CA PHE A 201 6.78 -7.53 -12.06
C PHE A 201 6.77 -6.26 -11.18
N PRO A 202 6.89 -5.03 -11.71
CA PRO A 202 6.91 -4.64 -13.12
C PRO A 202 8.32 -4.57 -13.75
N TRP A 203 9.29 -5.34 -13.27
CA TRP A 203 10.64 -5.50 -13.83
C TRP A 203 11.49 -4.22 -13.78
N GLY A 204 11.16 -3.29 -12.89
CA GLY A 204 11.80 -1.99 -12.64
C GLY A 204 11.88 -1.69 -11.15
N GLY A 205 11.99 -0.41 -10.80
CA GLY A 205 12.07 0.02 -9.39
C GLY A 205 13.44 -0.23 -8.77
N PHE A 206 14.49 0.02 -9.53
CA PHE A 206 15.86 -0.16 -9.03
C PHE A 206 16.34 1.05 -8.22
N GLU A 207 17.31 0.82 -7.36
CA GLU A 207 17.89 1.80 -6.44
C GLU A 207 18.60 3.00 -7.13
N ASN A 208 18.82 2.92 -8.43
CA ASN A 208 19.37 4.01 -9.24
C ASN A 208 18.30 4.88 -9.93
N GLU A 209 17.03 4.51 -9.83
CA GLU A 209 15.90 5.30 -10.31
C GLU A 209 15.52 6.34 -9.23
N THR A 210 16.22 7.48 -9.24
CA THR A 210 16.20 8.45 -8.10
C THR A 210 15.42 9.74 -8.38
N GLY A 211 14.58 9.74 -9.42
CA GLY A 211 13.91 10.95 -9.88
C GLY A 211 14.75 11.77 -10.86
N GLU A 212 14.14 12.78 -11.47
CA GLU A 212 14.72 13.57 -12.55
C GLU A 212 14.42 15.06 -12.36
N GLY A 213 15.32 15.92 -12.85
CA GLY A 213 15.15 17.36 -12.74
C GLY A 213 14.88 17.82 -11.30
N PRO A 214 13.79 18.57 -11.03
CA PRO A 214 13.42 19.00 -9.67
C PRO A 214 13.09 17.85 -8.71
N GLY A 215 12.69 16.67 -9.25
CA GLY A 215 12.36 15.49 -8.48
C GLY A 215 13.55 14.59 -8.14
N ARG A 216 14.77 14.97 -8.55
CA ARG A 216 15.96 14.17 -8.26
C ARG A 216 16.22 14.03 -6.76
N GLY A 217 16.30 12.79 -6.27
CA GLY A 217 16.42 12.46 -4.86
C GLY A 217 15.07 12.34 -4.12
N TYR A 218 13.95 12.61 -4.80
CA TYR A 218 12.60 12.51 -4.24
C TYR A 218 11.85 11.27 -4.70
N ASN A 219 12.51 10.38 -5.45
CA ASN A 219 12.06 9.03 -5.75
C ASN A 219 13.07 8.04 -5.18
N VAL A 220 12.62 7.13 -4.33
CA VAL A 220 13.49 6.19 -3.61
C VAL A 220 12.93 4.78 -3.71
N ASN A 221 13.67 3.89 -4.32
CA ASN A 221 13.34 2.48 -4.44
C ASN A 221 14.25 1.65 -3.55
N VAL A 222 13.63 0.73 -2.80
CA VAL A 222 14.31 -0.24 -1.93
C VAL A 222 13.96 -1.63 -2.43
N PRO A 223 14.61 -2.11 -3.52
CA PRO A 223 14.39 -3.46 -4.00
C PRO A 223 14.87 -4.47 -2.96
N LEU A 224 13.95 -5.33 -2.54
CA LEU A 224 14.15 -6.39 -1.56
C LEU A 224 14.48 -7.71 -2.28
N PRO A 225 15.44 -8.51 -1.83
CA PRO A 225 15.65 -9.83 -2.38
C PRO A 225 14.46 -10.75 -2.07
N PRO A 226 14.17 -11.77 -2.92
CA PRO A 226 13.23 -12.84 -2.57
C PRO A 226 13.56 -13.45 -1.21
N GLU A 227 12.57 -14.02 -0.55
CA GLU A 227 12.68 -14.60 0.81
C GLU A 227 12.96 -13.58 1.92
N THR A 228 12.86 -12.26 1.65
CA THR A 228 12.96 -11.23 2.70
C THR A 228 11.91 -11.49 3.79
N TYR A 229 12.34 -11.44 5.04
CA TYR A 229 11.59 -11.75 6.26
C TYR A 229 11.47 -10.52 7.16
N ASP A 230 10.68 -10.61 8.24
CA ASP A 230 10.29 -9.49 9.11
C ASP A 230 11.47 -8.61 9.55
N GLU A 231 12.51 -9.19 10.14
CA GLU A 231 13.67 -8.44 10.67
C GLU A 231 14.45 -7.73 9.55
N ALA A 232 14.60 -8.39 8.40
CA ALA A 232 15.32 -7.82 7.25
C ALA A 232 14.52 -6.64 6.65
N PHE A 233 13.21 -6.82 6.47
CA PHE A 233 12.33 -5.74 6.00
C PHE A 233 12.37 -4.54 6.94
N LEU A 234 12.22 -4.76 8.25
CA LEU A 234 12.25 -3.68 9.25
C LEU A 234 13.62 -2.99 9.29
N THR A 235 14.72 -3.72 9.05
CA THR A 235 16.05 -3.13 8.91
C THR A 235 16.11 -2.17 7.73
N ALA A 236 15.56 -2.54 6.57
CA ALA A 236 15.47 -1.68 5.41
C ALA A 236 14.56 -0.46 5.68
N PHE A 237 13.41 -0.70 6.30
CA PHE A 237 12.45 0.35 6.64
C PHE A 237 13.07 1.39 7.59
N ASP A 238 13.69 0.94 8.67
CA ASP A 238 14.33 1.82 9.65
C ASP A 238 15.57 2.53 9.10
N SER A 239 16.30 1.89 8.17
CA SER A 239 17.48 2.48 7.56
C SER A 239 17.18 3.47 6.45
N VAL A 240 16.03 3.35 5.77
CA VAL A 240 15.71 4.16 4.58
C VAL A 240 14.45 4.98 4.76
N ALA A 241 13.30 4.35 5.04
CA ALA A 241 12.02 5.05 5.09
C ALA A 241 11.96 6.05 6.26
N VAL A 242 12.34 5.64 7.46
CA VAL A 242 12.30 6.52 8.65
C VAL A 242 13.13 7.78 8.48
N PRO A 243 14.42 7.72 8.07
CA PRO A 243 15.21 8.94 7.79
C PRO A 243 14.62 9.83 6.69
N LEU A 244 13.94 9.25 5.69
CA LEU A 244 13.29 10.02 4.64
C LEU A 244 12.05 10.76 5.15
N VAL A 245 11.25 10.16 6.04
CA VAL A 245 10.14 10.86 6.72
C VAL A 245 10.67 12.06 7.51
N GLU A 246 11.74 11.86 8.28
CA GLU A 246 12.37 12.92 9.09
C GLU A 246 12.93 14.05 8.22
N PHE A 247 13.57 13.71 7.12
CA PHE A 247 14.13 14.69 6.17
C PHE A 247 13.03 15.45 5.43
N PHE A 248 12.10 14.71 4.84
CA PHE A 248 11.06 15.27 3.99
C PHE A 248 10.04 16.08 4.79
N ARG A 249 9.74 15.68 6.04
CA ARG A 249 8.75 16.34 6.92
C ARG A 249 7.41 16.52 6.19
N PRO A 250 6.73 15.46 5.82
CA PRO A 250 5.49 15.55 5.07
C PRO A 250 4.39 16.27 5.87
N ASP A 251 3.49 16.97 5.18
CA ASP A 251 2.24 17.44 5.80
C ASP A 251 1.21 16.33 5.89
N VAL A 252 1.32 15.32 5.01
CA VAL A 252 0.44 14.16 4.94
C VAL A 252 1.17 12.96 4.35
N MET A 253 0.87 11.78 4.85
CA MET A 253 1.39 10.51 4.32
C MET A 253 0.30 9.76 3.56
N VAL A 254 0.69 9.10 2.47
CA VAL A 254 -0.15 8.15 1.72
C VAL A 254 0.59 6.82 1.76
N LEU A 255 0.03 5.85 2.49
CA LEU A 255 0.60 4.52 2.66
C LEU A 255 -0.13 3.54 1.73
N GLU A 256 0.59 2.98 0.79
CA GLU A 256 0.16 1.81 0.02
C GLU A 256 0.44 0.57 0.87
N LEU A 257 -0.62 -0.14 1.24
CA LEU A 257 -0.54 -1.24 2.19
C LEU A 257 -0.96 -2.56 1.55
N GLY A 258 -0.23 -2.98 0.50
CA GLY A 258 -0.35 -4.31 -0.09
C GLY A 258 -0.04 -5.39 0.95
N MET A 259 -0.76 -6.50 0.86
CA MET A 259 -0.59 -7.66 1.74
C MET A 259 0.05 -8.86 1.02
N ASP A 260 0.48 -8.67 -0.20
CA ASP A 260 1.19 -9.67 -1.00
C ASP A 260 2.67 -9.82 -0.58
N MET A 261 3.18 -8.94 0.27
CA MET A 261 4.45 -9.12 0.96
C MET A 261 4.42 -10.26 2.00
N LEU A 262 3.22 -10.75 2.37
CA LEU A 262 3.07 -11.76 3.41
C LEU A 262 3.38 -13.16 2.90
N ALA A 263 4.01 -13.96 3.75
CA ALA A 263 4.34 -15.35 3.45
C ALA A 263 3.11 -16.16 3.00
N GLY A 264 3.28 -16.92 1.91
CA GLY A 264 2.22 -17.72 1.33
C GLY A 264 1.36 -16.98 0.29
N ASP A 265 1.68 -15.74 -0.05
CA ASP A 265 1.06 -15.11 -1.20
C ASP A 265 1.45 -15.83 -2.51
N PRO A 266 0.49 -16.12 -3.41
CA PRO A 266 0.77 -16.91 -4.61
C PRO A 266 1.53 -16.17 -5.72
N LEU A 267 1.66 -14.84 -5.65
CA LEU A 267 2.28 -14.05 -6.72
C LEU A 267 3.64 -13.47 -6.37
N THR A 268 4.12 -13.63 -5.14
CA THR A 268 5.37 -13.02 -4.67
C THR A 268 6.25 -14.03 -3.93
N HIS A 269 7.49 -13.66 -3.65
CA HIS A 269 8.45 -14.53 -2.96
C HIS A 269 8.89 -13.96 -1.61
N LEU A 270 8.28 -12.88 -1.15
CA LEU A 270 8.54 -12.31 0.17
C LEU A 270 7.93 -13.20 1.27
N ARG A 271 8.48 -13.14 2.46
CA ARG A 271 8.10 -14.03 3.56
C ARG A 271 7.87 -13.30 4.89
N MET A 272 7.27 -12.12 4.81
CA MET A 272 6.90 -11.40 6.02
C MET A 272 5.66 -11.99 6.68
N THR A 273 5.53 -11.74 7.97
CA THR A 273 4.29 -11.94 8.71
C THR A 273 3.52 -10.63 8.83
N ASN A 274 2.24 -10.68 9.15
CA ASN A 274 1.46 -9.46 9.34
C ASN A 274 1.86 -8.67 10.61
N ASN A 275 2.80 -9.18 11.42
CA ASN A 275 3.40 -8.42 12.51
C ASN A 275 4.19 -7.22 11.99
N VAL A 276 4.80 -7.32 10.79
CA VAL A 276 5.48 -6.20 10.12
C VAL A 276 4.53 -5.04 9.87
N VAL A 277 3.26 -5.32 9.55
CA VAL A 277 2.24 -4.28 9.33
C VAL A 277 2.06 -3.41 10.57
N VAL A 278 2.00 -4.04 11.75
CA VAL A 278 1.91 -3.31 13.03
C VAL A 278 3.15 -2.45 13.24
N GLU A 279 4.33 -3.03 13.07
CA GLU A 279 5.61 -2.37 13.27
C GLU A 279 5.78 -1.15 12.34
N VAL A 280 5.39 -1.28 11.07
CA VAL A 280 5.40 -0.16 10.11
C VAL A 280 4.45 0.95 10.55
N ILE A 281 3.19 0.60 10.84
CA ILE A 281 2.18 1.58 11.25
C ILE A 281 2.59 2.28 12.54
N GLU A 282 3.07 1.57 13.55
CA GLU A 282 3.52 2.17 14.81
C GLU A 282 4.67 3.16 14.62
N ARG A 283 5.63 2.85 13.72
CA ARG A 283 6.70 3.79 13.36
C ARG A 283 6.15 5.06 12.72
N LEU A 284 5.21 4.92 11.78
CA LEU A 284 4.59 6.07 11.11
C LEU A 284 3.74 6.91 12.06
N LEU A 285 3.01 6.28 12.97
CA LEU A 285 2.18 6.97 13.97
C LEU A 285 2.97 7.85 14.94
N ARG A 286 4.26 7.55 15.17
CA ARG A 286 5.16 8.38 16.01
C ARG A 286 5.39 9.78 15.43
N PHE A 287 5.28 9.92 14.11
CA PHE A 287 5.42 11.22 13.44
C PHE A 287 4.19 12.11 13.55
N ASN A 288 3.06 11.54 13.96
CA ASN A 288 1.79 12.25 14.17
C ASN A 288 1.33 13.08 12.97
N HIS A 289 1.55 12.57 11.75
CA HIS A 289 1.03 13.17 10.51
C HIS A 289 -0.31 12.54 10.11
N PRO A 290 -1.21 13.31 9.48
CA PRO A 290 -2.39 12.74 8.84
C PRO A 290 -1.99 11.67 7.80
N MET A 291 -2.78 10.58 7.71
CA MET A 291 -2.42 9.46 6.85
C MET A 291 -3.62 8.91 6.07
N LEU A 292 -3.44 8.76 4.75
CA LEU A 292 -4.32 7.95 3.92
C LEU A 292 -3.67 6.56 3.80
N VAL A 293 -4.42 5.51 4.13
CA VAL A 293 -4.01 4.12 3.93
C VAL A 293 -4.80 3.56 2.75
N ALA A 294 -4.11 3.25 1.66
CA ALA A 294 -4.67 2.57 0.50
C ALA A 294 -4.54 1.05 0.65
N GLY A 295 -5.29 0.32 -0.15
CA GLY A 295 -5.21 -1.13 -0.22
C GLY A 295 -3.91 -1.62 -0.87
N GLY A 296 -4.00 -2.12 -2.09
CA GLY A 296 -2.90 -2.70 -2.85
C GLY A 296 -3.07 -4.18 -3.14
N GLY A 297 -1.97 -4.88 -3.41
CA GLY A 297 -1.94 -6.32 -3.64
C GLY A 297 -2.34 -7.14 -2.42
N GLY A 298 -2.23 -8.43 -2.55
CA GLY A 298 -2.64 -9.42 -1.56
C GLY A 298 -3.60 -10.44 -2.17
N TYR A 299 -3.04 -11.54 -2.65
CA TYR A 299 -3.75 -12.54 -3.46
C TYR A 299 -4.13 -13.76 -2.64
N HIS A 300 -3.62 -13.87 -1.43
CA HIS A 300 -4.15 -14.75 -0.40
C HIS A 300 -5.20 -14.00 0.43
N VAL A 301 -6.48 -14.13 0.04
CA VAL A 301 -7.60 -13.31 0.57
C VAL A 301 -7.67 -13.29 2.10
N GLU A 302 -7.53 -14.44 2.78
CA GLU A 302 -7.61 -14.50 4.25
C GLU A 302 -6.45 -13.74 4.93
N ASN A 303 -5.22 -13.87 4.42
CA ASN A 303 -4.05 -13.13 4.94
C ASN A 303 -4.26 -11.63 4.75
N THR A 304 -4.75 -11.23 3.59
CA THR A 304 -5.06 -9.81 3.28
C THR A 304 -6.09 -9.24 4.24
N VAL A 305 -7.20 -9.95 4.44
CA VAL A 305 -8.28 -9.52 5.35
C VAL A 305 -7.77 -9.40 6.79
N ARG A 306 -6.96 -10.35 7.26
CA ARG A 306 -6.37 -10.30 8.61
C ARG A 306 -5.36 -9.16 8.75
N GLY A 307 -4.47 -9.00 7.77
CA GLY A 307 -3.46 -7.94 7.75
C GLY A 307 -4.10 -6.54 7.78
N TRP A 308 -5.09 -6.29 6.93
CA TRP A 308 -5.80 -5.01 6.92
C TRP A 308 -6.64 -4.77 8.17
N ALA A 309 -7.27 -5.82 8.73
CA ALA A 309 -7.98 -5.69 9.99
C ALA A 309 -7.03 -5.35 11.16
N LEU A 310 -5.84 -5.95 11.16
CA LEU A 310 -4.80 -5.65 12.14
C LEU A 310 -4.26 -4.22 11.97
N ALA A 311 -4.05 -3.77 10.73
CA ALA A 311 -3.67 -2.40 10.40
C ALA A 311 -4.67 -1.37 10.95
N TRP A 312 -5.96 -1.58 10.66
CA TRP A 312 -7.04 -0.74 11.20
C TRP A 312 -7.00 -0.67 12.73
N ARG A 313 -6.91 -1.83 13.40
CA ARG A 313 -6.84 -1.91 14.85
C ARG A 313 -5.66 -1.11 15.42
N THR A 314 -4.48 -1.25 14.82
CA THR A 314 -3.27 -0.52 15.22
C THR A 314 -3.46 0.99 15.08
N CYS A 315 -4.04 1.46 13.98
CA CYS A 315 -4.33 2.88 13.78
C CYS A 315 -5.34 3.42 14.80
N CYS A 316 -6.27 2.60 15.25
CA CYS A 316 -7.25 2.96 16.27
C CYS A 316 -6.70 2.90 17.71
N GLY A 317 -5.44 2.55 17.92
CA GLY A 317 -4.83 2.44 19.25
C GLY A 317 -5.36 1.28 20.07
N GLY A 318 -5.67 0.14 19.43
CA GLY A 318 -6.13 -1.06 20.11
C GLY A 318 -5.05 -1.72 20.96
N ASP A 319 -5.38 -2.08 22.22
CA ASP A 319 -4.48 -2.75 23.15
C ASP A 319 -4.21 -4.21 22.77
N GLU A 320 -3.00 -4.67 23.08
CA GLU A 320 -2.58 -6.07 22.89
C GLU A 320 -3.45 -7.06 23.71
N GLU A 321 -3.99 -6.65 24.85
CA GLU A 321 -4.86 -7.49 25.70
C GLU A 321 -6.15 -7.94 25.01
N CYS A 322 -6.63 -7.17 24.01
CA CYS A 322 -7.80 -7.56 23.22
C CYS A 322 -7.51 -8.72 22.24
N ASP A 323 -6.25 -9.03 21.94
CA ASP A 323 -5.86 -10.16 21.08
C ASP A 323 -6.22 -11.52 21.70
N PHE A 324 -6.15 -11.64 23.02
CA PHE A 324 -6.45 -12.90 23.71
C PHE A 324 -7.95 -13.26 23.65
N GLY A 325 -8.82 -12.25 23.80
CA GLY A 325 -10.27 -12.44 23.65
C GLY A 325 -10.71 -12.77 22.22
N LEU A 326 -10.01 -12.20 21.21
CA LEU A 326 -10.23 -12.47 19.79
C LEU A 326 -9.67 -13.84 19.38
N GLY A 327 -8.60 -14.32 20.05
CA GLY A 327 -7.99 -15.62 19.81
C GLY A 327 -8.87 -16.80 20.17
N MET A 328 -9.76 -16.67 21.16
CA MET A 328 -10.68 -17.74 21.57
C MET A 328 -11.72 -18.10 20.46
N GLY A 329 -12.10 -17.12 19.61
CA GLY A 329 -13.00 -17.38 18.47
C GLY A 329 -12.31 -18.03 17.27
N GLY A 330 -10.98 -17.96 17.20
CA GLY A 330 -10.18 -18.39 16.05
C GLY A 330 -9.58 -19.80 16.12
N VAL A 331 -9.67 -20.47 17.25
CA VAL A 331 -9.08 -21.83 17.47
C VAL A 331 -9.65 -22.91 16.53
N MET A 332 -10.72 -22.64 15.83
CA MET A 332 -11.41 -23.60 14.96
C MET A 332 -10.93 -23.60 13.49
N LEU A 333 -10.02 -22.72 13.08
CA LEU A 333 -9.53 -22.65 11.70
C LEU A 333 -8.05 -23.06 11.67
N ALA A 334 -7.81 -24.31 11.35
CA ALA A 334 -6.52 -24.98 11.34
C ALA A 334 -5.55 -24.46 10.25
N SER A 335 -4.89 -23.34 10.51
CA SER A 335 -3.64 -22.99 9.83
C SER A 335 -2.49 -23.11 10.81
N THR A 336 -1.41 -23.81 10.43
CA THR A 336 -0.20 -23.96 11.27
C THR A 336 0.58 -22.66 11.39
N GLU A 337 0.26 -21.65 10.58
CA GLU A 337 0.91 -20.34 10.53
C GLU A 337 0.18 -19.28 11.37
N TRP A 338 -1.01 -19.58 11.89
CA TRP A 338 -1.84 -18.66 12.65
C TRP A 338 -1.78 -18.89 14.15
N ALA A 339 -1.54 -17.83 14.92
CA ALA A 339 -1.47 -17.88 16.40
C ALA A 339 -2.84 -17.79 17.10
N GLY A 340 -3.93 -17.59 16.36
CA GLY A 340 -5.23 -17.14 16.87
C GLY A 340 -5.32 -15.61 16.88
N GLY A 341 -6.53 -15.05 16.74
CA GLY A 341 -6.73 -13.60 16.59
C GLY A 341 -6.36 -13.08 15.20
N LEU A 342 -5.86 -11.86 15.13
CA LEU A 342 -5.47 -11.23 13.87
C LEU A 342 -3.99 -11.44 13.51
N ARG A 343 -3.11 -11.65 14.50
CA ARG A 343 -1.65 -11.75 14.32
C ARG A 343 -1.23 -13.12 13.81
N ASP A 344 -0.18 -13.12 13.00
CA ASP A 344 0.52 -14.33 12.59
C ASP A 344 1.50 -14.82 13.67
N ARG A 345 1.83 -16.10 13.60
CA ARG A 345 2.99 -16.62 14.33
C ARG A 345 4.27 -16.11 13.69
N THR A 346 5.28 -15.87 14.51
CA THR A 346 6.63 -15.58 14.02
C THR A 346 7.14 -16.77 13.21
N LEU A 347 7.63 -16.52 12.00
CA LEU A 347 8.25 -17.53 11.17
C LEU A 347 9.72 -17.72 11.55
N ALA A 348 10.15 -18.96 11.58
CA ALA A 348 11.57 -19.26 11.83
C ALA A 348 12.40 -18.90 10.59
N VAL A 349 13.45 -18.13 10.78
CA VAL A 349 14.38 -17.72 9.71
C VAL A 349 15.59 -18.64 9.73
N THR A 350 15.88 -19.30 8.61
CA THR A 350 17.03 -20.20 8.49
C THR A 350 18.34 -19.42 8.27
N THR A 351 19.47 -20.05 8.63
CA THR A 351 20.79 -19.45 8.35
C THR A 351 21.03 -19.27 6.84
N GLU A 352 20.49 -20.14 6.01
CA GLU A 352 20.59 -20.04 4.55
C GLU A 352 19.82 -18.82 4.03
N GLN A 353 18.60 -18.61 4.51
CA GLN A 353 17.78 -17.45 4.19
C GLN A 353 18.50 -16.14 4.58
N ARG A 354 19.07 -16.06 5.79
CA ARG A 354 19.86 -14.89 6.20
C ARG A 354 21.05 -14.63 5.27
N ARG A 355 21.79 -15.68 4.90
CA ARG A 355 22.94 -15.56 3.99
C ARG A 355 22.53 -15.09 2.59
N ALA A 356 21.35 -15.43 2.12
CA ALA A 356 20.84 -14.98 0.83
C ALA A 356 20.36 -13.52 0.90
N VAL A 357 19.63 -13.14 1.94
CA VAL A 357 18.93 -11.86 2.04
C VAL A 357 19.82 -10.72 2.53
N GLU A 358 20.52 -10.90 3.65
CA GLU A 358 21.18 -9.79 4.34
C GLU A 358 22.27 -9.08 3.52
N PRO A 359 23.17 -9.76 2.79
CA PRO A 359 24.20 -9.07 2.02
C PRO A 359 23.65 -8.23 0.85
N GLU A 360 22.61 -8.75 0.17
CA GLU A 360 21.99 -8.07 -0.96
C GLU A 360 21.21 -6.85 -0.47
N LEU A 361 20.45 -6.99 0.61
CA LEU A 361 19.74 -5.89 1.27
C LEU A 361 20.70 -4.79 1.72
N GLN A 362 21.83 -5.16 2.34
CA GLN A 362 22.84 -4.20 2.78
C GLN A 362 23.46 -3.46 1.59
N ALA A 363 23.67 -4.13 0.46
CA ALA A 363 24.13 -3.48 -0.76
C ALA A 363 23.13 -2.43 -1.27
N THR A 364 21.83 -2.76 -1.30
CA THR A 364 20.73 -1.82 -1.63
C THR A 364 20.75 -0.60 -0.71
N ILE A 365 20.80 -0.78 0.62
CA ILE A 365 20.84 0.31 1.59
C ILE A 365 22.07 1.21 1.37
N ASN A 366 23.22 0.61 1.09
CA ASN A 366 24.46 1.35 0.81
C ASN A 366 24.35 2.17 -0.49
N MET A 367 23.72 1.64 -1.53
CA MET A 367 23.50 2.39 -2.77
C MET A 367 22.57 3.58 -2.56
N ILE A 368 21.48 3.42 -1.84
CA ILE A 368 20.55 4.50 -1.51
C ILE A 368 21.27 5.56 -0.65
N THR A 369 22.03 5.14 0.33
CA THR A 369 22.83 6.05 1.16
C THR A 369 23.80 6.88 0.32
N ASN A 370 24.47 6.28 -0.64
CA ASN A 370 25.43 6.98 -1.50
C ASN A 370 24.76 7.88 -2.53
N ASN A 371 23.66 7.41 -3.17
CA ASN A 371 23.06 8.08 -4.32
C ASN A 371 22.01 9.12 -3.92
N ILE A 372 21.40 8.98 -2.74
CA ILE A 372 20.31 9.83 -2.26
C ILE A 372 20.68 10.55 -0.97
N PHE A 373 21.02 9.81 0.10
CA PHE A 373 21.22 10.41 1.41
C PHE A 373 22.38 11.41 1.43
N ARG A 374 23.55 11.01 0.92
CA ARG A 374 24.72 11.90 0.88
C ARG A 374 24.48 13.18 0.06
N PRO A 375 23.95 13.11 -1.19
CA PRO A 375 23.63 14.31 -1.95
C PRO A 375 22.60 15.24 -1.29
N LEU A 376 21.64 14.69 -0.55
CA LEU A 376 20.60 15.44 0.15
C LEU A 376 21.02 15.88 1.57
N GLY A 377 22.20 15.47 2.06
CA GLY A 377 22.66 15.76 3.42
C GLY A 377 21.88 14.99 4.51
N ILE A 378 21.27 13.86 4.17
CA ILE A 378 20.56 13.00 5.11
C ILE A 378 21.58 12.17 5.90
N GLN A 379 21.49 12.17 7.22
CA GLN A 379 22.29 11.27 8.05
C GLN A 379 21.67 9.87 7.95
N ALA A 380 22.47 8.88 7.54
CA ALA A 380 22.06 7.50 7.65
C ALA A 380 21.76 7.19 9.12
N GLY A 381 20.58 6.67 9.41
CA GLY A 381 20.23 6.24 10.76
C GLY A 381 21.32 5.29 11.25
N SER A 382 21.93 5.58 12.38
CA SER A 382 22.77 4.59 13.05
C SER A 382 21.87 3.39 13.33
N GLY A 383 22.09 2.27 12.66
CA GLY A 383 21.35 1.02 12.83
C GLY A 383 21.54 0.38 14.21
N GLN A 384 21.44 1.19 15.23
CA GLN A 384 21.21 0.72 16.58
C GLN A 384 19.71 0.46 16.69
N GLY A 385 19.34 -0.79 16.45
CA GLY A 385 18.03 -1.26 16.80
C GLY A 385 17.67 -0.71 18.17
N VAL A 386 16.62 0.08 18.26
CA VAL A 386 15.96 0.35 19.52
C VAL A 386 15.48 -1.03 19.99
N THR A 387 16.34 -1.69 20.75
CA THR A 387 15.96 -2.87 21.49
C THR A 387 14.89 -2.44 22.49
N THR A 388 13.65 -2.54 22.07
CA THR A 388 12.55 -2.62 23.00
C THR A 388 12.85 -3.86 23.85
N PRO A 389 12.91 -3.76 25.20
CA PRO A 389 13.11 -4.93 26.05
C PRO A 389 11.99 -5.89 25.72
N GLY A 390 12.33 -7.07 25.22
CA GLY A 390 11.39 -8.13 24.95
C GLY A 390 10.51 -8.38 26.17
N ARG A 391 9.23 -8.11 26.05
CA ARG A 391 8.20 -8.74 26.86
C ARG A 391 7.75 -9.98 26.11
N PHE A 392 8.56 -11.03 26.26
CA PHE A 392 8.07 -12.37 26.01
C PHE A 392 7.29 -12.82 27.26
N CYS A 393 6.02 -13.05 27.11
CA CYS A 393 5.23 -13.97 27.94
C CYS A 393 4.54 -14.97 27.01
#